data_615fbb74e357bd643a9fbbf3e63ee155
#
_entry.id   615fbb74e357bd643a9fbbf3e63ee155
#
_cell.length_a   1.000
_cell.length_b   1.000
_cell.length_c   1.000
_cell.angle_alpha   90.00
_cell.angle_beta   90.00
_cell.angle_gamma   90.00
#
_symmetry.space_group_name_H-M   'P 1'
#
loop_
_entity.id
_entity.type
_entity.pdbx_description
1 polymer ?
#
loop_
_entity_poly.entity_id
_entity_poly.type
_entity_poly.pdbx_seq_one_letter_code
_entity_poly.pdbx_strand_id
1 'polypeptide(L)' 'MKKNKHSLRISRSYGDITLDGYPVTAYSNDELKILKNLLTQVLGEVNEYIKD' A
#
# COMPACT_ATOMS: atom_id res chain seq x y z
N MET A 1 -4.05 15.46 16.62
CA MET A 1 -3.79 14.99 16.03
C MET A 1 -3.98 14.90 14.86
N LYS A 2 -3.57 14.82 14.24
CA LYS A 2 -3.73 14.72 13.11
C LYS A 2 -3.87 13.60 12.63
N LYS A 3 -4.44 13.23 12.02
CA LYS A 3 -4.57 12.10 11.59
C LYS A 3 -4.06 11.88 10.34
N ASN A 4 -3.59 10.74 10.03
CA ASN A 4 -3.12 10.42 8.77
C ASN A 4 -4.19 10.33 7.82
N LYS A 5 -4.05 10.87 6.69
CA LYS A 5 -4.97 10.73 5.73
C LYS A 5 -4.88 9.48 5.05
N HIS A 6 -3.74 8.87 4.94
CA HIS A 6 -3.54 7.64 4.25
C HIS A 6 -3.00 6.63 5.18
N SER A 7 -3.79 5.66 5.49
CA SER A 7 -3.40 4.62 6.37
C SER A 7 -3.64 3.34 5.62
N LEU A 8 -2.74 2.94 4.80
CA LEU A 8 -2.89 1.76 4.00
C LEU A 8 -2.37 0.56 4.74
N ARG A 9 -3.22 -0.44 4.90
CA ARG A 9 -2.83 -1.67 5.53
C ARG A 9 -2.58 -2.72 4.47
N ILE A 10 -1.41 -3.31 4.52
CA ILE A 10 -1.02 -4.34 3.57
C ILE A 10 -0.80 -5.61 4.35
N SER A 11 -1.44 -6.69 3.93
CA SER A 11 -1.21 -7.96 4.57
C SER A 11 -1.34 -9.06 3.54
N ARG A 12 -1.02 -10.26 3.96
CA ARG A 12 -1.10 -11.40 3.08
C ARG A 12 -1.93 -12.47 3.75
N SER A 13 -2.86 -13.02 3.01
CA SER A 13 -3.74 -14.02 3.55
C SER A 13 -3.88 -15.13 2.53
N TYR A 14 -3.53 -16.34 2.92
CA TYR A 14 -3.60 -17.51 2.02
C TYR A 14 -2.88 -17.27 0.71
N GLY A 15 -1.75 -16.60 0.78
CA GLY A 15 -0.97 -16.36 -0.42
C GLY A 15 -1.39 -15.14 -1.22
N ASP A 16 -2.51 -14.54 -0.87
CA ASP A 16 -2.99 -13.36 -1.58
C ASP A 16 -2.66 -12.10 -0.81
N ILE A 17 -2.37 -11.05 -1.54
CA ILE A 17 -2.11 -9.76 -0.93
C ILE A 17 -3.43 -9.04 -0.74
N THR A 18 -3.62 -8.48 0.45
CA THR A 18 -4.80 -7.66 0.71
C THR A 18 -4.37 -6.25 1.01
N LEU A 19 -5.15 -5.30 0.52
CA LEU A 19 -4.90 -3.90 0.75
C LEU A 19 -6.12 -3.34 1.45
N ASP A 20 -5.93 -2.81 2.65
CA ASP A 20 -7.03 -2.28 3.47
C ASP A 20 -8.12 -3.32 3.69
N GLY A 21 -7.73 -4.57 3.79
CA GLY A 21 -8.69 -5.62 4.08
C GLY A 21 -9.37 -6.23 2.87
N TYR A 22 -9.06 -5.74 1.68
CA TYR A 22 -9.66 -6.26 0.46
C TYR A 22 -8.59 -6.90 -0.42
N PRO A 23 -8.89 -8.03 -1.05
CA PRO A 23 -7.87 -8.65 -1.91
C PRO A 23 -7.57 -7.74 -3.09
N VAL A 24 -6.35 -7.84 -3.57
CA VAL A 24 -5.91 -6.98 -4.66
C VAL A 24 -6.77 -7.18 -5.89
N THR A 25 -7.36 -8.35 -6.05
CA THR A 25 -8.19 -8.62 -7.20
C THR A 25 -9.56 -7.94 -7.13
N ALA A 26 -9.90 -7.37 -5.97
CA ALA A 26 -11.17 -6.68 -5.82
C ALA A 26 -11.11 -5.23 -6.31
N TYR A 27 -9.92 -4.75 -6.63
CA TYR A 27 -9.76 -3.38 -7.06
C TYR A 27 -9.79 -3.26 -8.57
N SER A 28 -10.32 -2.16 -9.05
CA SER A 28 -10.32 -1.90 -10.49
C SER A 28 -8.92 -1.51 -10.93
N ASN A 29 -8.71 -1.53 -12.23
CA ASN A 29 -7.41 -1.17 -12.76
C ASN A 29 -7.02 0.26 -12.40
N ASP A 30 -7.98 1.18 -12.42
CA ASP A 30 -7.69 2.57 -12.06
C ASP A 30 -7.33 2.69 -10.59
N GLU A 31 -8.03 1.95 -9.74
CA GLU A 31 -7.71 1.96 -8.32
C GLU A 31 -6.34 1.38 -8.07
N LEU A 32 -5.98 0.35 -8.81
CA LEU A 32 -4.66 -0.24 -8.64
C LEU A 32 -3.56 0.73 -9.04
N LYS A 33 -3.81 1.56 -10.03
CA LYS A 33 -2.83 2.55 -10.43
C LYS A 33 -2.61 3.59 -9.34
N ILE A 34 -3.69 3.99 -8.68
CA ILE A 34 -3.59 4.93 -7.59
C ILE A 34 -2.82 4.31 -6.43
N LEU A 35 -3.14 3.06 -6.11
CA LEU A 35 -2.45 2.36 -5.05
C LEU A 35 -0.97 2.17 -5.37
N LYS A 36 -0.67 1.90 -6.63
CA LYS A 36 0.71 1.74 -7.04
C LYS A 36 1.50 3.01 -6.80
N ASN A 37 0.92 4.16 -7.10
CA ASN A 37 1.60 5.41 -6.87
C ASN A 37 1.86 5.64 -5.40
N LEU A 38 0.87 5.34 -4.56
CA LEU A 38 1.03 5.51 -3.14
C LEU A 38 2.11 4.57 -2.61
N LEU A 39 2.09 3.33 -3.04
CA LEU A 39 3.08 2.36 -2.61
C LEU A 39 4.49 2.74 -3.06
N THR A 40 4.59 3.31 -4.24
CA THR A 40 5.88 3.75 -4.75
C THR A 40 6.45 4.87 -3.88
N GLN A 41 5.59 5.79 -3.46
CA GLN A 41 6.02 6.87 -2.60
C GLN A 41 6.49 6.33 -1.24
N VAL A 42 5.72 5.42 -0.68
CA VAL A 42 6.08 4.84 0.60
C VAL A 42 7.39 4.08 0.49
N LEU A 43 7.56 3.35 -0.58
CA LEU A 43 8.78 2.59 -0.79
C LEU A 43 9.99 3.53 -0.87
N GLY A 44 9.84 4.65 -1.56
CA GLY A 44 10.91 5.63 -1.65
C GLY A 44 11.29 6.17 -0.29
N GLU A 45 10.28 6.45 0.54
CA GLU A 45 10.55 6.97 1.86
C GLU A 45 11.23 5.93 2.74
N VAL A 46 10.78 4.70 2.66
CA VAL A 46 11.38 3.63 3.44
C VAL A 46 12.84 3.46 3.07
N ASN A 47 13.14 3.55 1.78
CA ASN A 47 14.51 3.42 1.32
C ASN A 47 15.43 4.47 1.91
N GLU A 48 14.91 5.64 2.21
CA GLU A 48 15.73 6.69 2.79
C GLU A 48 16.14 6.38 4.22
N TYR A 49 15.39 5.52 4.88
CA TYR A 49 15.70 5.16 6.25
C TYR A 49 16.57 3.91 6.36
N ILE A 50 16.72 3.20 5.26
CA ILE A 50 17.56 2.00 5.30
C ILE A 50 19.01 2.41 5.28
N LYS A 51 19.76 1.86 6.21
CA LYS A 51 21.17 2.16 6.27
C LYS A 51 21.96 0.90 6.11
N ASP A 52 22.73 0.81 5.12
CA ASP A 52 23.54 -0.39 4.91
C ASP A 52 24.99 -0.20 5.27
#